data_a7c79fcb7418ccdf54e68847cc2bafe0
#
_entry.id   a7c79fcb7418ccdf54e68847cc2bafe0
#
_cell.length_a   1.000
_cell.length_b   1.000
_cell.length_c   1.000
_cell.angle_alpha   90.00
_cell.angle_beta   90.00
_cell.angle_gamma   90.00
#
_symmetry.space_group_name_H-M   'P 1'
#
loop_
_entity.id
_entity.type
_entity.pdbx_description
1 polymer ?
#
loop_
_entity_poly.entity_id
_entity_poly.type
_entity_poly.pdbx_seq_one_letter_code
_entity_poly.pdbx_strand_id
1 'polypeptide(L)'
;MKFRYKVLFTNLILLSLGLGLVGYLMIHKNFELAKQTQLKNAIVQNNLVQSSVEYELLQLLNSVSDNSETSNNNTDNNNAEKSSISASSIVAQLPQIGSRVSSSVRSRDSFFYIYFDGEKVYTDDKSDAGISDTLFKNLTTGNKNYVIKEESQKHYIYVTSQSVIDEKNLWIVSKCDASEAYTLLDEQINYFRLIIIVILIAESAAMYFISRYMTKPLEKLNHVSEEIAQ
;
A
#
# COMPACT_ATOMS: atom_id res chain seq x y z
N MET A 1 34.30 37.29 -23.90
CA MET A 1 33.81 36.75 -22.59
C MET A 1 32.35 36.30 -22.56
N LYS A 2 31.41 36.98 -23.23
CA LYS A 2 29.96 36.70 -23.10
C LYS A 2 29.47 35.38 -23.75
N PHE A 3 30.07 34.89 -24.83
CA PHE A 3 29.59 33.70 -25.54
C PHE A 3 29.88 32.38 -24.82
N ARG A 4 31.09 32.22 -24.26
CA ARG A 4 31.55 30.99 -23.58
C ARG A 4 30.73 30.72 -22.33
N TYR A 5 30.44 31.75 -21.51
CA TYR A 5 29.58 31.59 -20.33
C TYR A 5 28.14 31.22 -20.69
N LYS A 6 27.63 31.70 -21.82
CA LYS A 6 26.29 31.30 -22.30
C LYS A 6 26.23 29.81 -22.63
N VAL A 7 27.21 29.30 -23.39
CA VAL A 7 27.25 27.87 -23.76
C VAL A 7 27.40 26.98 -22.54
N LEU A 8 28.30 27.34 -21.60
CA LEU A 8 28.49 26.59 -20.36
C LEU A 8 27.24 26.59 -19.47
N PHE A 9 26.60 27.73 -19.31
CA PHE A 9 25.39 27.88 -18.53
C PHE A 9 24.20 27.12 -19.18
N THR A 10 24.09 27.14 -20.49
CA THR A 10 23.07 26.36 -21.21
C THR A 10 23.28 24.87 -21.03
N ASN A 11 24.53 24.38 -21.07
CA ASN A 11 24.86 22.97 -20.87
C ASN A 11 24.54 22.53 -19.45
N LEU A 12 24.87 23.33 -18.43
CA LEU A 12 24.56 23.09 -17.02
C LEU A 12 23.04 22.98 -16.79
N ILE A 13 22.27 23.90 -17.37
CA ILE A 13 20.80 23.84 -17.27
C ILE A 13 20.25 22.57 -17.94
N LEU A 14 20.75 22.23 -19.12
CA LEU A 14 20.25 21.09 -19.88
C LEU A 14 20.55 19.77 -19.17
N LEU A 15 21.74 19.64 -18.59
CA LEU A 15 22.15 18.45 -17.82
C LEU A 15 21.38 18.35 -16.51
N SER A 16 21.20 19.46 -15.79
CA SER A 16 20.39 19.52 -14.57
C SER A 16 18.92 19.15 -14.83
N LEU A 17 18.31 19.64 -15.93
CA LEU A 17 16.97 19.28 -16.34
C LEU A 17 16.87 17.78 -16.70
N GLY A 18 17.86 17.26 -17.45
CA GLY A 18 17.90 15.85 -17.82
C GLY A 18 17.96 14.93 -16.60
N LEU A 19 18.88 15.21 -15.67
CA LEU A 19 19.01 14.45 -14.43
C LEU A 19 17.76 14.58 -13.54
N GLY A 20 17.19 15.79 -13.45
CA GLY A 20 15.96 16.02 -12.69
C GLY A 20 14.80 15.20 -13.22
N LEU A 21 14.61 15.15 -14.53
CA LEU A 21 13.55 14.39 -15.17
C LEU A 21 13.72 12.87 -14.99
N VAL A 22 14.93 12.36 -15.21
CA VAL A 22 15.22 10.92 -15.01
C VAL A 22 15.00 10.51 -13.55
N GLY A 23 15.50 11.30 -12.61
CA GLY A 23 15.32 11.02 -11.18
C GLY A 23 13.87 11.07 -10.76
N TYR A 24 13.11 12.06 -11.24
CA TYR A 24 11.67 12.13 -10.98
C TYR A 24 10.93 10.89 -11.49
N LEU A 25 11.18 10.49 -12.73
CA LEU A 25 10.56 9.29 -13.31
C LEU A 25 10.93 8.02 -12.54
N MET A 26 12.17 7.89 -12.11
CA MET A 26 12.65 6.73 -11.34
C MET A 26 11.97 6.66 -9.97
N ILE A 27 11.92 7.77 -9.24
CA ILE A 27 11.28 7.85 -7.93
C ILE A 27 9.78 7.55 -8.06
N HIS A 28 9.11 8.16 -9.04
CA HIS A 28 7.68 7.93 -9.28
C HIS A 28 7.39 6.45 -9.58
N LYS A 29 8.20 5.82 -10.43
CA LYS A 29 8.05 4.40 -10.77
C LYS A 29 8.29 3.49 -9.56
N ASN A 30 9.31 3.77 -8.76
CA ASN A 30 9.60 3.01 -7.54
C ASN A 30 8.46 3.12 -6.53
N PHE A 31 7.89 4.32 -6.36
CA PHE A 31 6.75 4.53 -5.49
C PHE A 31 5.51 3.75 -5.96
N GLU A 32 5.18 3.78 -7.25
CA GLU A 32 4.05 3.00 -7.77
C GLU A 32 4.28 1.49 -7.58
N LEU A 33 5.50 0.99 -7.75
CA LEU A 33 5.84 -0.42 -7.49
C LEU A 33 5.69 -0.76 -6.00
N ALA A 34 6.18 0.09 -5.10
CA ALA A 34 6.04 -0.10 -3.65
C ALA A 34 4.57 -0.13 -3.24
N LYS A 35 3.77 0.82 -3.73
CA LYS A 35 2.33 0.89 -3.49
C LYS A 35 1.57 -0.35 -4.00
N GLN A 36 1.89 -0.81 -5.22
CA GLN A 36 1.31 -2.04 -5.77
C GLN A 36 1.69 -3.28 -4.95
N THR A 37 2.92 -3.34 -4.46
CA THR A 37 3.38 -4.42 -3.58
C THR A 37 2.62 -4.43 -2.27
N GLN A 38 2.46 -3.27 -1.63
CA GLN A 38 1.67 -3.14 -0.40
C GLN A 38 0.20 -3.52 -0.63
N LEU A 39 -0.39 -3.08 -1.74
CA LEU A 39 -1.76 -3.47 -2.11
C LEU A 39 -1.89 -4.99 -2.29
N LYS A 40 -0.95 -5.61 -3.01
CA LYS A 40 -0.93 -7.06 -3.20
C LYS A 40 -0.82 -7.79 -1.86
N ASN A 41 0.04 -7.34 -0.98
CA ASN A 41 0.20 -7.91 0.36
C ASN A 41 -1.09 -7.77 1.18
N ALA A 42 -1.75 -6.61 1.13
CA ALA A 42 -3.02 -6.38 1.80
C ALA A 42 -4.14 -7.31 1.28
N ILE A 43 -4.20 -7.55 -0.04
CA ILE A 43 -5.15 -8.49 -0.64
C ILE A 43 -4.87 -9.92 -0.18
N VAL A 44 -3.61 -10.36 -0.19
CA VAL A 44 -3.21 -11.69 0.29
C VAL A 44 -3.57 -11.87 1.76
N GLN A 45 -3.30 -10.86 2.58
CA GLN A 45 -3.65 -10.86 4.00
C GLN A 45 -5.17 -10.98 4.20
N ASN A 46 -5.95 -10.20 3.46
CA ASN A 46 -7.41 -10.25 3.53
C ASN A 46 -7.95 -11.63 3.14
N ASN A 47 -7.42 -12.23 2.06
CA ASN A 47 -7.82 -13.57 1.62
C ASN A 47 -7.45 -14.64 2.65
N LEU A 48 -6.31 -14.48 3.34
CA LEU A 48 -5.90 -15.39 4.41
C LEU A 48 -6.87 -15.32 5.60
N VAL A 49 -7.25 -14.11 6.01
CA VAL A 49 -8.25 -13.90 7.07
C VAL A 49 -9.58 -14.52 6.67
N GLN A 50 -10.03 -14.26 5.42
CA GLN A 50 -11.28 -14.83 4.90
C GLN A 50 -11.27 -16.36 4.94
N SER A 51 -10.24 -17.00 4.39
CA SER A 51 -10.12 -18.46 4.37
C SER A 51 -10.08 -19.04 5.78
N SER A 52 -9.44 -18.34 6.73
CA SER A 52 -9.40 -18.77 8.13
C SER A 52 -10.75 -18.66 8.82
N VAL A 53 -11.50 -17.59 8.56
CA VAL A 53 -12.87 -17.42 9.08
C VAL A 53 -13.81 -18.48 8.50
N GLU A 54 -13.73 -18.71 7.19
CA GLU A 54 -14.54 -19.75 6.51
C GLU A 54 -14.23 -21.16 7.05
N TYR A 55 -12.96 -21.46 7.27
CA TYR A 55 -12.52 -22.74 7.83
C TYR A 55 -13.08 -22.97 9.25
N GLU A 56 -12.97 -21.95 10.12
CA GLU A 56 -13.51 -22.03 11.48
C GLU A 56 -15.04 -22.18 11.48
N LEU A 57 -15.72 -21.50 10.58
CA LEU A 57 -17.17 -21.63 10.38
C LEU A 57 -17.55 -23.06 9.94
N LEU A 58 -16.83 -23.63 8.98
CA LEU A 58 -17.06 -25.00 8.52
C LEU A 58 -16.83 -26.02 9.64
N GLN A 59 -15.82 -25.84 10.47
CA GLN A 59 -15.60 -26.70 11.63
C GLN A 59 -16.78 -26.66 12.62
N LEU A 60 -17.30 -25.48 12.89
CA LEU A 60 -18.48 -25.31 13.74
C LEU A 60 -19.71 -25.99 13.16
N LEU A 61 -19.97 -25.80 11.85
CA LEU A 61 -21.10 -26.43 11.16
C LEU A 61 -21.02 -27.96 11.25
N ASN A 62 -19.83 -28.53 11.06
CA ASN A 62 -19.64 -29.99 11.15
C ASN A 62 -19.80 -30.50 12.59
N SER A 63 -19.30 -29.77 13.58
CA SER A 63 -19.43 -30.19 15.00
C SER A 63 -20.86 -30.18 15.51
N VAL A 64 -21.71 -29.31 14.98
CA VAL A 64 -23.13 -29.27 15.32
C VAL A 64 -23.90 -30.38 14.60
N SER A 65 -23.51 -30.72 13.36
CA SER A 65 -24.07 -31.83 12.61
C SER A 65 -23.84 -33.17 13.31
N ASP A 66 -22.61 -33.43 13.78
CA ASP A 66 -22.25 -34.67 14.47
C ASP A 66 -22.97 -34.84 15.83
N ASN A 67 -23.23 -33.75 16.55
CA ASN A 67 -23.96 -33.79 17.80
C ASN A 67 -25.47 -34.04 17.61
N SER A 68 -26.03 -33.76 16.45
CA SER A 68 -27.43 -34.06 16.15
C SER A 68 -27.68 -35.54 15.78
N GLU A 69 -26.67 -36.26 15.28
CA GLU A 69 -26.79 -37.69 14.98
C GLU A 69 -26.69 -38.57 16.22
N THR A 70 -26.03 -38.13 17.28
CA THR A 70 -25.83 -38.93 18.49
C THR A 70 -27.03 -38.91 19.44
N SER A 71 -28.01 -38.04 19.25
CA SER A 71 -29.19 -37.88 20.12
C SER A 71 -30.45 -38.61 19.67
N ASN A 72 -30.45 -39.27 18.48
CA ASN A 72 -31.64 -39.91 17.91
C ASN A 72 -31.57 -41.45 17.89
N ASN A 73 -31.39 -42.09 19.06
CA ASN A 73 -31.79 -43.48 19.24
C ASN A 73 -33.02 -43.53 20.15
N ASN A 74 -34.16 -43.08 19.67
CA ASN A 74 -35.51 -43.59 19.97
C ASN A 74 -36.58 -42.60 19.52
N THR A 75 -37.37 -43.06 18.62
CA THR A 75 -38.78 -42.75 18.30
C THR A 75 -38.99 -42.37 16.84
N ASP A 76 -39.72 -43.27 16.17
CA ASP A 76 -40.41 -43.06 14.91
C ASP A 76 -41.14 -41.73 14.89
N ASN A 77 -40.85 -40.86 13.90
CA ASN A 77 -41.84 -40.20 13.11
C ASN A 77 -41.18 -39.28 12.04
N ASN A 78 -41.60 -39.48 10.81
CA ASN A 78 -41.38 -38.68 9.62
C ASN A 78 -41.49 -37.18 9.88
N ASN A 79 -40.35 -36.52 9.92
CA ASN A 79 -40.12 -35.16 9.43
C ASN A 79 -38.60 -34.94 9.54
N ALA A 80 -37.89 -35.11 8.43
CA ALA A 80 -36.52 -34.67 8.33
C ALA A 80 -36.51 -33.12 8.28
N GLU A 81 -36.72 -32.48 9.40
CA GLU A 81 -36.24 -31.13 9.62
C GLU A 81 -34.72 -31.18 9.60
N LYS A 82 -34.16 -30.95 8.43
CA LYS A 82 -32.78 -30.53 8.31
C LYS A 82 -32.59 -29.42 9.35
N SER A 83 -31.90 -29.68 10.44
CA SER A 83 -31.56 -28.64 11.42
C SER A 83 -30.65 -27.63 10.74
N SER A 84 -31.29 -26.69 10.04
CA SER A 84 -30.64 -25.51 9.51
C SER A 84 -30.09 -24.74 10.71
N ILE A 85 -28.78 -24.69 10.84
CA ILE A 85 -28.15 -23.85 11.84
C ILE A 85 -28.66 -22.44 11.56
N SER A 86 -29.43 -21.89 12.48
CA SER A 86 -30.02 -20.56 12.31
C SER A 86 -28.90 -19.51 12.17
N ALA A 87 -29.08 -18.58 11.26
CA ALA A 87 -28.15 -17.43 11.10
C ALA A 87 -27.84 -16.73 12.44
N SER A 88 -28.80 -16.74 13.38
CA SER A 88 -28.61 -16.20 14.73
C SER A 88 -27.56 -16.95 15.55
N SER A 89 -27.45 -18.27 15.38
CA SER A 89 -26.43 -19.05 16.09
C SER A 89 -25.03 -18.85 15.51
N ILE A 90 -24.94 -18.60 14.21
CA ILE A 90 -23.68 -18.24 13.53
C ILE A 90 -23.20 -16.87 14.03
N VAL A 91 -24.06 -15.86 14.05
CA VAL A 91 -23.74 -14.50 14.52
C VAL A 91 -23.21 -14.51 15.94
N ALA A 92 -23.80 -15.30 16.84
CA ALA A 92 -23.35 -15.40 18.22
C ALA A 92 -21.92 -15.96 18.36
N GLN A 93 -21.44 -16.72 17.40
CA GLN A 93 -20.11 -17.36 17.43
C GLN A 93 -19.05 -16.59 16.62
N LEU A 94 -19.43 -15.68 15.72
CA LEU A 94 -18.50 -14.89 14.91
C LEU A 94 -17.46 -14.12 15.76
N PRO A 95 -17.77 -13.52 16.92
CA PRO A 95 -16.76 -12.88 17.76
C PRO A 95 -15.68 -13.84 18.27
N GLN A 96 -16.05 -15.07 18.62
CA GLN A 96 -15.10 -16.08 19.05
C GLN A 96 -14.21 -16.56 17.91
N ILE A 97 -14.80 -16.77 16.74
CA ILE A 97 -14.07 -17.09 15.51
C ILE A 97 -13.08 -15.97 15.18
N GLY A 98 -13.54 -14.72 15.18
CA GLY A 98 -12.70 -13.56 14.95
C GLY A 98 -11.50 -13.49 15.89
N SER A 99 -11.73 -13.78 17.19
CA SER A 99 -10.66 -13.83 18.19
C SER A 99 -9.64 -14.95 17.92
N ARG A 100 -10.09 -16.15 17.52
CA ARG A 100 -9.20 -17.26 17.16
C ARG A 100 -8.39 -16.94 15.91
N VAL A 101 -9.04 -16.44 14.88
CA VAL A 101 -8.37 -16.03 13.63
C VAL A 101 -7.37 -14.91 13.91
N SER A 102 -7.73 -13.90 14.70
CA SER A 102 -6.81 -12.83 15.10
C SER A 102 -5.55 -13.38 15.79
N SER A 103 -5.68 -14.42 16.61
CA SER A 103 -4.52 -15.01 17.29
C SER A 103 -3.61 -15.80 16.35
N SER A 104 -4.14 -16.38 15.25
CA SER A 104 -3.42 -17.25 14.33
C SER A 104 -2.85 -16.53 13.10
N VAL A 105 -3.55 -15.50 12.61
CA VAL A 105 -3.25 -14.85 11.32
C VAL A 105 -2.72 -13.42 11.50
N ARG A 106 -2.68 -12.91 12.72
CA ARG A 106 -2.34 -11.51 13.01
C ARG A 106 -0.97 -11.11 12.45
N SER A 107 -0.96 -10.14 11.58
CA SER A 107 0.24 -9.36 11.22
C SER A 107 0.38 -8.16 12.16
N ARG A 108 1.63 -7.69 12.37
CA ARG A 108 1.93 -6.59 13.30
C ARG A 108 1.25 -5.27 12.89
N ASP A 109 1.04 -5.07 11.57
CA ASP A 109 0.62 -3.80 10.98
C ASP A 109 -0.72 -3.93 10.24
N SER A 110 -1.53 -4.94 10.60
CA SER A 110 -2.85 -5.14 10.01
C SER A 110 -3.90 -5.47 11.05
N PHE A 111 -5.09 -4.95 10.84
CA PHE A 111 -6.29 -5.23 11.61
C PHE A 111 -7.37 -5.73 10.66
N PHE A 112 -8.38 -6.43 11.19
CA PHE A 112 -9.52 -6.81 10.39
C PHE A 112 -10.84 -6.62 11.15
N TYR A 113 -11.89 -6.52 10.37
CA TYR A 113 -13.25 -6.32 10.82
C TYR A 113 -14.14 -7.37 10.14
N ILE A 114 -15.06 -7.95 10.91
CA ILE A 114 -16.08 -8.85 10.39
C ILE A 114 -17.43 -8.15 10.49
N TYR A 115 -18.11 -8.05 9.34
CA TYR A 115 -19.47 -7.54 9.24
C TYR A 115 -20.38 -8.67 8.78
N PHE A 116 -21.52 -8.80 9.40
CA PHE A 116 -22.55 -9.75 9.02
C PHE A 116 -23.85 -8.99 8.77
N ASP A 117 -24.41 -9.13 7.58
CA ASP A 117 -25.61 -8.43 7.12
C ASP A 117 -25.54 -6.90 7.31
N GLY A 118 -24.34 -6.34 7.16
CA GLY A 118 -24.05 -4.91 7.31
C GLY A 118 -23.72 -4.44 8.73
N GLU A 119 -23.89 -5.28 9.74
CA GLU A 119 -23.55 -4.98 11.13
C GLU A 119 -22.13 -5.44 11.49
N LYS A 120 -21.36 -4.59 12.21
CA LYS A 120 -20.04 -4.95 12.71
C LYS A 120 -20.16 -5.94 13.85
N VAL A 121 -19.66 -7.17 13.65
CA VAL A 121 -19.71 -8.26 14.62
C VAL A 121 -18.40 -8.42 15.39
N TYR A 122 -17.25 -8.15 14.72
CA TYR A 122 -15.94 -8.32 15.33
C TYR A 122 -14.92 -7.33 14.77
N THR A 123 -13.95 -6.95 15.60
CA THR A 123 -12.72 -6.27 15.20
C THR A 123 -11.59 -6.61 16.16
N ASP A 124 -10.37 -6.68 15.65
CA ASP A 124 -9.14 -6.76 16.45
C ASP A 124 -8.42 -5.40 16.58
N ASP A 125 -8.96 -4.34 15.95
CA ASP A 125 -8.49 -2.97 16.12
C ASP A 125 -8.93 -2.43 17.49
N LYS A 126 -7.97 -2.35 18.41
CA LYS A 126 -8.22 -1.85 19.78
C LYS A 126 -8.57 -0.38 19.85
N SER A 127 -8.31 0.38 18.77
CA SER A 127 -8.66 1.81 18.72
C SER A 127 -10.17 2.03 18.62
N ASP A 128 -10.93 0.97 18.31
CA ASP A 128 -12.38 0.90 18.11
C ASP A 128 -12.99 2.05 17.26
N ALA A 129 -12.14 2.76 16.52
CA ALA A 129 -12.59 3.84 15.66
C ALA A 129 -13.53 3.36 14.55
N GLY A 130 -13.60 2.04 14.32
CA GLY A 130 -14.44 1.43 13.31
C GLY A 130 -14.16 1.92 11.89
N ILE A 131 -14.74 1.25 10.93
CA ILE A 131 -14.76 1.75 9.55
C ILE A 131 -15.97 2.65 9.41
N SER A 132 -15.81 3.90 8.88
CA SER A 132 -16.95 4.78 8.67
C SER A 132 -17.93 4.16 7.65
N ASP A 133 -19.24 4.41 7.83
CA ASP A 133 -20.27 3.87 6.95
C ASP A 133 -20.05 4.22 5.48
N THR A 134 -19.53 5.43 5.22
CA THR A 134 -19.17 5.87 3.87
C THR A 134 -18.03 5.06 3.27
N LEU A 135 -17.01 4.71 4.06
CA LEU A 135 -15.90 3.88 3.62
C LEU A 135 -16.35 2.43 3.41
N PHE A 136 -17.14 1.88 4.32
CA PHE A 136 -17.73 0.54 4.19
C PHE A 136 -18.59 0.44 2.94
N LYS A 137 -19.47 1.41 2.70
CA LYS A 137 -20.28 1.47 1.49
C LYS A 137 -19.43 1.52 0.22
N ASN A 138 -18.38 2.35 0.20
CA ASN A 138 -17.46 2.43 -0.95
C ASN A 138 -16.76 1.10 -1.23
N LEU A 139 -16.38 0.36 -0.18
CA LEU A 139 -15.74 -0.95 -0.30
C LEU A 139 -16.70 -2.03 -0.79
N THR A 140 -17.98 -1.99 -0.38
CA THR A 140 -18.98 -3.04 -0.68
C THR A 140 -19.74 -2.81 -1.97
N THR A 141 -19.93 -1.54 -2.39
CA THR A 141 -20.69 -1.18 -3.61
C THR A 141 -19.81 -0.60 -4.72
N GLY A 142 -18.52 -0.35 -4.45
CA GLY A 142 -17.57 0.20 -5.41
C GLY A 142 -17.09 -0.82 -6.45
N ASN A 143 -16.54 -0.33 -7.56
CA ASN A 143 -15.94 -1.18 -8.59
C ASN A 143 -14.60 -1.81 -8.16
N LYS A 144 -14.07 -1.43 -7.03
CA LYS A 144 -12.81 -1.94 -6.47
C LYS A 144 -13.06 -2.45 -5.06
N ASN A 145 -12.48 -3.60 -4.76
CA ASN A 145 -12.52 -4.22 -3.44
C ASN A 145 -11.48 -3.63 -2.47
N TYR A 146 -10.90 -2.47 -2.78
CA TYR A 146 -9.95 -1.78 -1.92
C TYR A 146 -10.08 -0.26 -1.99
N VAL A 147 -9.70 0.41 -0.91
CA VAL A 147 -9.57 1.87 -0.79
C VAL A 147 -8.28 2.20 -0.05
N ILE A 148 -7.55 3.20 -0.53
CA ILE A 148 -6.39 3.75 0.18
C ILE A 148 -6.82 5.06 0.82
N LYS A 149 -6.58 5.22 2.11
CA LYS A 149 -6.99 6.39 2.89
C LYS A 149 -5.88 6.82 3.84
N GLU A 150 -5.70 8.13 3.96
CA GLU A 150 -4.83 8.72 4.97
C GLU A 150 -5.64 9.00 6.24
N GLU A 151 -5.13 8.54 7.38
CA GLU A 151 -5.71 8.73 8.71
C GLU A 151 -4.58 9.04 9.70
N SER A 152 -4.66 10.19 10.38
CA SER A 152 -3.68 10.60 11.40
C SER A 152 -2.22 10.53 10.91
N GLN A 153 -1.95 11.03 9.70
CA GLN A 153 -0.63 11.03 9.02
C GLN A 153 -0.10 9.63 8.65
N LYS A 154 -0.93 8.61 8.71
CA LYS A 154 -0.64 7.26 8.25
C LYS A 154 -1.49 6.91 7.04
N HIS A 155 -0.92 6.12 6.16
CA HIS A 155 -1.64 5.62 4.98
C HIS A 155 -2.08 4.19 5.22
N TYR A 156 -3.38 3.94 5.07
CA TYR A 156 -3.97 2.61 5.22
C TYR A 156 -4.57 2.13 3.91
N ILE A 157 -4.39 0.85 3.64
CA ILE A 157 -5.08 0.13 2.58
C ILE A 157 -6.19 -0.69 3.24
N TYR A 158 -7.42 -0.38 2.87
CA TYR A 158 -8.59 -1.17 3.23
C TYR A 158 -8.91 -2.12 2.09
N VAL A 159 -9.00 -3.40 2.38
CA VAL A 159 -9.37 -4.44 1.40
C VAL A 159 -10.58 -5.18 1.94
N THR A 160 -11.56 -5.44 1.08
CA THR A 160 -12.75 -6.20 1.45
C THR A 160 -12.87 -7.49 0.65
N SER A 161 -13.40 -8.52 1.29
CA SER A 161 -13.89 -9.74 0.66
C SER A 161 -15.28 -10.07 1.17
N GLN A 162 -16.05 -10.80 0.36
CA GLN A 162 -17.41 -11.18 0.66
C GLN A 162 -17.57 -12.69 0.58
N SER A 163 -18.29 -13.24 1.54
CA SER A 163 -18.82 -14.61 1.52
C SER A 163 -20.31 -14.56 1.79
N VAL A 164 -21.03 -15.55 1.32
CA VAL A 164 -22.49 -15.67 1.58
C VAL A 164 -22.72 -16.89 2.46
N ILE A 165 -23.42 -16.67 3.57
CA ILE A 165 -23.79 -17.70 4.53
C ILE A 165 -25.28 -17.58 4.81
N ASP A 166 -26.04 -18.61 4.50
CA ASP A 166 -27.48 -18.66 4.71
C ASP A 166 -28.21 -17.43 4.12
N GLU A 167 -27.93 -17.16 2.84
CA GLU A 167 -28.45 -16.00 2.05
C GLU A 167 -28.04 -14.61 2.57
N LYS A 168 -27.22 -14.53 3.62
CA LYS A 168 -26.72 -13.30 4.21
C LYS A 168 -25.27 -13.05 3.85
N ASN A 169 -24.92 -11.78 3.75
CA ASN A 169 -23.56 -11.37 3.39
C ASN A 169 -22.64 -11.31 4.62
N LEU A 170 -21.56 -12.06 4.57
CA LEU A 170 -20.42 -11.94 5.48
C LEU A 170 -19.32 -11.13 4.77
N TRP A 171 -19.00 -9.97 5.30
CA TRP A 171 -17.93 -9.13 4.80
C TRP A 171 -16.73 -9.17 5.75
N ILE A 172 -15.56 -9.35 5.19
CA ILE A 172 -14.30 -9.25 5.91
C ILE A 172 -13.53 -8.07 5.33
N VAL A 173 -13.19 -7.12 6.17
CA VAL A 173 -12.45 -5.93 5.78
C VAL A 173 -11.12 -5.92 6.54
N SER A 174 -10.02 -5.94 5.81
CA SER A 174 -8.68 -5.80 6.39
C SER A 174 -8.20 -4.36 6.23
N LYS A 175 -7.63 -3.79 7.30
CA LYS A 175 -6.97 -2.50 7.38
C LYS A 175 -5.48 -2.74 7.53
N CYS A 176 -4.69 -2.43 6.51
CA CYS A 176 -3.24 -2.66 6.50
C CYS A 176 -2.51 -1.31 6.47
N ASP A 177 -1.50 -1.14 7.34
CA ASP A 177 -0.64 0.05 7.33
C ASP A 177 0.27 0.00 6.09
N ALA A 178 0.18 1.01 5.24
CA ALA A 178 0.97 1.17 4.03
C ALA A 178 1.93 2.36 4.13
N SER A 179 2.10 2.93 5.31
CA SER A 179 2.91 4.14 5.53
C SER A 179 4.37 3.95 5.13
N GLU A 180 4.89 2.73 5.18
CA GLU A 180 6.25 2.41 4.77
C GLU A 180 6.54 2.81 3.30
N ALA A 181 5.59 2.58 2.38
CA ALA A 181 5.77 2.97 0.98
C ALA A 181 5.87 4.50 0.82
N TYR A 182 5.19 5.26 1.66
CA TYR A 182 5.20 6.72 1.63
C TYR A 182 6.44 7.30 2.32
N THR A 183 6.90 6.71 3.43
CA THR A 183 8.15 7.12 4.08
C THR A 183 9.35 6.86 3.18
N LEU A 184 9.38 5.72 2.48
CA LEU A 184 10.41 5.41 1.47
C LEU A 184 10.42 6.44 0.33
N LEU A 185 9.25 6.93 -0.10
CA LEU A 185 9.16 8.00 -1.10
C LEU A 185 9.84 9.28 -0.61
N ASP A 186 9.52 9.72 0.61
CA ASP A 186 10.09 10.93 1.19
C ASP A 186 11.61 10.82 1.37
N GLU A 187 12.10 9.67 1.81
CA GLU A 187 13.52 9.39 1.91
C GLU A 187 14.20 9.45 0.54
N GLN A 188 13.63 8.81 -0.49
CA GLN A 188 14.17 8.85 -1.85
C GLN A 188 14.21 10.27 -2.42
N ILE A 189 13.18 11.08 -2.19
CA ILE A 189 13.15 12.49 -2.59
C ILE A 189 14.28 13.27 -1.91
N ASN A 190 14.50 13.07 -0.62
CA ASN A 190 15.56 13.75 0.12
C ASN A 190 16.96 13.35 -0.34
N TYR A 191 17.20 12.06 -0.55
CA TYR A 191 18.47 11.58 -1.14
C TYR A 191 18.71 12.13 -2.54
N PHE A 192 17.68 12.14 -3.38
CA PHE A 192 17.78 12.67 -4.74
C PHE A 192 18.08 14.18 -4.74
N ARG A 193 17.44 14.94 -3.85
CA ARG A 193 17.75 16.37 -3.66
C ARG A 193 19.21 16.61 -3.29
N LEU A 194 19.74 15.80 -2.38
CA LEU A 194 21.15 15.87 -1.97
C LEU A 194 22.09 15.56 -3.14
N ILE A 195 21.81 14.50 -3.91
CA ILE A 195 22.58 14.11 -5.09
C ILE A 195 22.62 15.24 -6.12
N ILE A 196 21.49 15.88 -6.42
CA ILE A 196 21.43 17.02 -7.35
C ILE A 196 22.35 18.15 -6.88
N ILE A 197 22.30 18.50 -5.58
CA ILE A 197 23.15 19.57 -5.03
C ILE A 197 24.63 19.23 -5.22
N VAL A 198 25.04 18.00 -4.93
CA VAL A 198 26.43 17.54 -5.09
C VAL A 198 26.87 17.62 -6.56
N ILE A 199 26.01 17.18 -7.48
CA ILE A 199 26.30 17.25 -8.93
C ILE A 199 26.45 18.69 -9.38
N LEU A 200 25.57 19.60 -8.97
CA LEU A 200 25.66 21.03 -9.33
C LEU A 200 26.95 21.69 -8.83
N ILE A 201 27.39 21.33 -7.61
CA ILE A 201 28.67 21.81 -7.08
C ILE A 201 29.85 21.26 -7.91
N ALA A 202 29.83 19.96 -8.21
CA ALA A 202 30.91 19.33 -9.00
C ALA A 202 30.99 19.90 -10.41
N GLU A 203 29.86 20.11 -11.07
CA GLU A 203 29.78 20.74 -12.40
C GLU A 203 30.29 22.18 -12.37
N SER A 204 29.91 22.95 -11.35
CA SER A 204 30.37 24.33 -11.17
C SER A 204 31.88 24.40 -11.00
N ALA A 205 32.46 23.48 -10.21
CA ALA A 205 33.89 23.35 -10.02
C ALA A 205 34.60 22.94 -11.33
N ALA A 206 34.09 21.94 -12.04
CA ALA A 206 34.63 21.49 -13.32
C ALA A 206 34.64 22.65 -14.36
N MET A 207 33.56 23.41 -14.44
CA MET A 207 33.41 24.59 -15.27
C MET A 207 34.46 25.66 -14.95
N TYR A 208 34.69 25.92 -13.66
CA TYR A 208 35.72 26.86 -13.21
C TYR A 208 37.13 26.42 -13.68
N PHE A 209 37.46 25.15 -13.53
CA PHE A 209 38.75 24.61 -13.97
C PHE A 209 38.92 24.67 -15.48
N ILE A 210 37.91 24.24 -16.26
CA ILE A 210 37.96 24.28 -17.70
C ILE A 210 38.14 25.75 -18.21
N SER A 211 37.36 26.67 -17.64
CA SER A 211 37.50 28.10 -17.97
C SER A 211 38.91 28.63 -17.69
N ARG A 212 39.48 28.25 -16.54
CA ARG A 212 40.79 28.74 -16.13
C ARG A 212 41.94 28.14 -16.96
N TYR A 213 41.90 26.83 -17.21
CA TYR A 213 43.03 26.15 -17.88
C TYR A 213 42.96 26.20 -19.40
N MET A 214 41.80 26.20 -20.03
CA MET A 214 41.69 26.24 -21.49
C MET A 214 41.64 27.66 -22.04
N THR A 215 41.07 28.60 -21.31
CA THR A 215 40.84 29.96 -21.83
C THR A 215 42.08 30.86 -21.74
N LYS A 216 42.87 30.77 -20.67
CA LYS A 216 44.09 31.57 -20.51
C LYS A 216 45.14 31.34 -21.59
N PRO A 217 45.47 30.11 -22.02
CA PRO A 217 46.40 29.89 -23.13
C PRO A 217 45.89 30.44 -24.45
N LEU A 218 44.61 30.35 -24.73
CA LEU A 218 43.98 30.85 -25.95
C LEU A 218 43.98 32.39 -26.04
N GLU A 219 43.76 33.09 -24.92
CA GLU A 219 43.91 34.55 -24.84
C GLU A 219 45.33 35.02 -25.11
N LYS A 220 46.32 34.28 -24.60
CA LYS A 220 47.76 34.58 -24.90
C LYS A 220 48.10 34.38 -26.37
N LEU A 221 47.60 33.33 -27.01
CA LEU A 221 47.83 33.07 -28.43
C LEU A 221 47.15 34.13 -29.31
N ASN A 222 45.98 34.59 -28.93
CA ASN A 222 45.26 35.64 -29.69
C ASN A 222 46.00 36.98 -29.59
N HIS A 223 46.55 37.33 -28.42
CA HIS A 223 47.34 38.56 -28.22
C HIS A 223 48.66 38.54 -29.02
N VAL A 224 49.33 37.40 -29.06
CA VAL A 224 50.58 37.24 -29.87
C VAL A 224 50.24 37.30 -31.36
N SER A 225 49.12 36.77 -31.81
CA SER A 225 48.65 36.83 -33.21
C SER A 225 48.33 38.27 -33.64
N GLU A 226 47.72 39.07 -32.75
CA GLU A 226 47.48 40.49 -33.01
C GLU A 226 48.73 41.32 -33.05
N GLU A 227 49.76 40.99 -32.23
CA GLU A 227 51.07 41.67 -32.22
C GLU A 227 51.90 41.39 -33.48
N ILE A 228 51.75 40.22 -34.11
CA ILE A 228 52.42 39.84 -35.37
C ILE A 228 51.73 40.45 -36.59
N ALA A 229 50.48 40.83 -36.51
CA ALA A 229 49.69 41.37 -37.60
C ALA A 229 49.75 42.92 -37.72
N GLN A 230 50.46 43.58 -36.78
CA GLN A 230 50.83 45.00 -36.81
C GLN A 230 52.24 45.20 -37.33
#